data_c61a837644cc77cefcea61090ba82453
#
_entry.id   c61a837644cc77cefcea61090ba82453
#
_cell.length_a   1.000
_cell.length_b   1.000
_cell.length_c   1.000
_cell.angle_alpha   90.00
_cell.angle_beta   90.00
_cell.angle_gamma   90.00
#
_symmetry.space_group_name_H-M   'P 1'
#
loop_
_entity.id
_entity.type
_entity.pdbx_description
1 polymer ?
#
loop_
_entity_poly.entity_id
_entity_poly.type
_entity_poly.pdbx_seq_one_letter_code
_entity_poly.pdbx_strand_id
1 'polypeptide(L)'
;MFDDELPQAIKTGMIATKKTMELIQSYLKEHSNIPYVIDPVMLAKSGDSLMDDNTKNHLQSTLLPLADVVTPNIPEAEEITGIKINDEESIRKAGQIFINEIGSKGVVIKGGHSADLNNAKDFLFTKDGVYTFEDERFDTKHTHGTGCTFSAVIAA
;
A
#
# COMPACT_ATOMS: atom_id res chain seq x y z
N MET A 1 -8.18 -1.95 -25.28
CA MET A 1 -6.88 -2.29 -24.67
C MET A 1 -6.98 -3.64 -23.92
N PHE A 2 -7.99 -3.86 -23.10
CA PHE A 2 -8.13 -5.16 -22.37
C PHE A 2 -8.89 -6.23 -23.15
N ASP A 3 -9.45 -5.91 -24.32
CA ASP A 3 -10.20 -6.86 -25.15
C ASP A 3 -9.26 -7.75 -26.00
N ASP A 4 -8.01 -7.33 -26.21
CA ASP A 4 -7.05 -8.03 -27.03
C ASP A 4 -6.08 -8.90 -26.22
N GLU A 5 -5.66 -8.44 -25.03
CA GLU A 5 -4.71 -9.16 -24.17
C GLU A 5 -4.91 -8.72 -22.69
N LEU A 6 -5.15 -9.69 -21.81
CA LEU A 6 -5.29 -9.43 -20.36
C LEU A 6 -3.90 -9.20 -19.76
N PRO A 7 -3.74 -8.21 -18.85
CA PRO A 7 -2.49 -8.02 -18.14
C PRO A 7 -2.22 -9.19 -17.19
N GLN A 8 -0.95 -9.49 -16.95
CA GLN A 8 -0.53 -10.54 -16.00
C GLN A 8 -0.64 -10.08 -14.55
N ALA A 9 -0.56 -8.78 -14.30
CA ALA A 9 -0.81 -8.15 -13.01
C ALA A 9 -1.31 -6.72 -13.20
N ILE A 10 -1.97 -6.18 -12.17
CA ILE A 10 -2.48 -4.81 -12.15
C ILE A 10 -1.84 -4.07 -10.98
N LYS A 11 -1.35 -2.86 -11.26
CA LYS A 11 -0.89 -1.94 -10.21
C LYS A 11 -1.65 -0.64 -10.28
N THR A 12 -2.12 -0.15 -9.13
CA THR A 12 -2.63 1.22 -8.99
C THR A 12 -1.83 2.01 -7.96
N GLY A 13 -1.76 3.31 -8.16
CA GLY A 13 -1.20 4.26 -7.20
C GLY A 13 -2.28 5.24 -6.74
N MET A 14 -2.03 6.54 -6.87
CA MET A 14 -2.95 7.59 -6.47
C MET A 14 -4.25 7.54 -7.30
N ILE A 15 -5.40 7.44 -6.62
CA ILE A 15 -6.73 7.40 -7.23
C ILE A 15 -7.59 8.49 -6.58
N ALA A 16 -7.81 9.58 -7.30
CA ALA A 16 -8.38 10.80 -6.74
C ALA A 16 -9.91 10.79 -6.53
N THR A 17 -10.66 9.86 -7.16
CA THR A 17 -12.13 9.90 -7.14
C THR A 17 -12.76 8.54 -6.87
N LYS A 18 -13.89 8.54 -6.14
CA LYS A 18 -14.69 7.35 -5.89
C LYS A 18 -15.14 6.66 -7.17
N LYS A 19 -15.56 7.43 -8.18
CA LYS A 19 -15.99 6.88 -9.46
C LYS A 19 -14.92 6.05 -10.14
N THR A 20 -13.67 6.50 -10.08
CA THR A 20 -12.52 5.75 -10.60
C THR A 20 -12.30 4.46 -9.78
N MET A 21 -12.44 4.54 -8.45
CA MET A 21 -12.33 3.36 -7.57
C MET A 21 -13.40 2.31 -7.88
N GLU A 22 -14.63 2.73 -8.10
CA GLU A 22 -15.75 1.85 -8.47
C GLU A 22 -15.52 1.15 -9.81
N LEU A 23 -14.98 1.85 -10.81
CA LEU A 23 -14.61 1.25 -12.09
C LEU A 23 -13.49 0.21 -11.93
N ILE A 24 -12.46 0.54 -11.17
CA ILE A 24 -11.37 -0.39 -10.86
C ILE A 24 -11.91 -1.61 -10.09
N GLN A 25 -12.78 -1.39 -9.09
CA GLN A 25 -13.40 -2.47 -8.34
C GLN A 25 -14.20 -3.43 -9.24
N SER A 26 -15.01 -2.89 -10.13
CA SER A 26 -15.78 -3.70 -11.08
C SER A 26 -14.86 -4.54 -11.94
N TYR A 27 -13.83 -3.95 -12.52
CA TYR A 27 -12.84 -4.66 -13.32
C TYR A 27 -12.12 -5.77 -12.55
N LEU A 28 -11.65 -5.48 -11.33
CA LEU A 28 -10.97 -6.47 -10.49
C LEU A 28 -11.88 -7.64 -10.09
N LYS A 29 -13.17 -7.40 -9.89
CA LYS A 29 -14.15 -8.46 -9.61
C LYS A 29 -14.40 -9.36 -10.82
N GLU A 30 -14.45 -8.79 -12.03
CA GLU A 30 -14.59 -9.54 -13.29
C GLU A 30 -13.32 -10.36 -13.61
N HIS A 31 -12.15 -9.86 -13.20
CA HIS A 31 -10.84 -10.47 -13.47
C HIS A 31 -10.10 -10.85 -12.19
N SER A 32 -10.78 -11.53 -11.27
CA SER A 32 -10.26 -11.86 -9.93
C SER A 32 -9.06 -12.80 -9.90
N ASN A 33 -8.69 -13.37 -11.02
CA ASN A 33 -7.48 -14.19 -11.23
C ASN A 33 -6.23 -13.37 -11.52
N ILE A 34 -6.35 -12.06 -11.81
CA ILE A 34 -5.22 -11.18 -12.08
C ILE A 34 -4.72 -10.58 -10.77
N PRO A 35 -3.44 -10.79 -10.39
CA PRO A 35 -2.88 -10.19 -9.18
C PRO A 35 -3.00 -8.67 -9.16
N TYR A 36 -3.35 -8.13 -8.00
CA TYR A 36 -3.54 -6.69 -7.83
C TYR A 36 -2.67 -6.12 -6.72
N VAL A 37 -1.83 -5.14 -7.08
CA VAL A 37 -0.98 -4.38 -6.16
C VAL A 37 -1.48 -2.95 -6.06
N ILE A 38 -1.64 -2.43 -4.84
CA ILE A 38 -2.03 -1.04 -4.61
C ILE A 38 -1.00 -0.30 -3.75
N ASP A 39 -0.51 0.82 -4.25
CA ASP A 39 0.22 1.83 -3.49
C ASP A 39 -0.79 2.89 -3.03
N PRO A 40 -1.20 2.91 -1.74
CA PRO A 40 -2.33 3.72 -1.28
C PRO A 40 -1.90 5.17 -1.05
N VAL A 41 -1.47 5.85 -2.12
CA VAL A 41 -0.97 7.23 -2.06
C VAL A 41 -2.09 8.17 -1.63
N MET A 42 -2.04 8.63 -0.38
CA MET A 42 -3.02 9.53 0.24
C MET A 42 -2.45 10.90 0.58
N LEU A 43 -1.14 11.00 0.71
CA LEU A 43 -0.43 12.21 1.11
C LEU A 43 0.55 12.65 0.03
N ALA A 44 0.59 13.95 -0.22
CA ALA A 44 1.66 14.54 -1.01
C ALA A 44 2.99 14.53 -0.22
N LYS A 45 4.12 14.70 -0.92
CA LYS A 45 5.43 14.86 -0.24
C LYS A 45 5.47 16.02 0.75
N SER A 46 4.66 17.06 0.54
CA SER A 46 4.46 18.19 1.46
C SER A 46 3.74 17.82 2.75
N GLY A 47 3.12 16.63 2.82
CA GLY A 47 2.27 16.19 3.92
C GLY A 47 0.79 16.56 3.72
N ASP A 48 0.44 17.27 2.64
CA ASP A 48 -0.94 17.63 2.36
C ASP A 48 -1.75 16.40 1.93
N SER A 49 -2.99 16.31 2.41
CA SER A 49 -3.91 15.24 2.00
C SER A 49 -4.31 15.38 0.53
N LEU A 50 -4.16 14.31 -0.23
CA LEU A 50 -4.57 14.23 -1.64
C LEU A 50 -6.03 13.80 -1.82
N MET A 51 -6.69 13.39 -0.73
CA MET A 51 -8.07 12.90 -0.72
C MET A 51 -8.80 13.44 0.51
N ASP A 52 -10.11 13.67 0.37
CA ASP A 52 -10.99 13.89 1.52
C ASP A 52 -11.23 12.56 2.28
N ASP A 53 -11.70 12.65 3.54
CA ASP A 53 -11.90 11.49 4.40
C ASP A 53 -12.92 10.51 3.84
N ASN A 54 -13.93 11.00 3.11
CA ASN A 54 -14.94 10.18 2.48
C ASN A 54 -14.34 9.35 1.31
N THR A 55 -13.39 9.91 0.56
CA THR A 55 -12.67 9.21 -0.50
C THR A 55 -11.67 8.21 0.07
N LYS A 56 -10.98 8.54 1.19
CA LYS A 56 -10.11 7.61 1.92
C LYS A 56 -10.88 6.40 2.44
N ASN A 57 -12.01 6.62 3.11
CA ASN A 57 -12.88 5.55 3.61
C ASN A 57 -13.39 4.65 2.46
N HIS A 58 -13.69 5.24 1.31
CA HIS A 58 -14.10 4.49 0.14
C HIS A 58 -12.96 3.61 -0.41
N LEU A 59 -11.73 4.13 -0.48
CA LEU A 59 -10.55 3.34 -0.85
C LEU A 59 -10.37 2.13 0.07
N GLN A 60 -10.44 2.35 1.40
CA GLN A 60 -10.28 1.31 2.41
C GLN A 60 -11.33 0.20 2.30
N SER A 61 -12.58 0.57 2.04
CA SER A 61 -13.69 -0.39 1.98
C SER A 61 -13.86 -1.09 0.62
N THR A 62 -13.28 -0.54 -0.46
CA THR A 62 -13.54 -1.05 -1.82
C THR A 62 -12.35 -1.69 -2.49
N LEU A 63 -11.17 -1.09 -2.40
CA LEU A 63 -9.97 -1.56 -3.13
C LEU A 63 -8.99 -2.32 -2.25
N LEU A 64 -8.75 -1.90 -1.01
CA LEU A 64 -7.80 -2.58 -0.14
C LEU A 64 -8.17 -4.04 0.14
N PRO A 65 -9.45 -4.42 0.33
CA PRO A 65 -9.83 -5.84 0.50
C PRO A 65 -9.60 -6.71 -0.74
N LEU A 66 -9.49 -6.11 -1.91
CA LEU A 66 -9.24 -6.82 -3.18
C LEU A 66 -7.76 -6.99 -3.49
N ALA A 67 -6.89 -6.29 -2.75
CA ALA A 67 -5.47 -6.28 -3.04
C ALA A 67 -4.78 -7.59 -2.63
N ASP A 68 -3.96 -8.10 -3.54
CA ASP A 68 -2.99 -9.15 -3.21
C ASP A 68 -1.86 -8.57 -2.37
N VAL A 69 -1.40 -7.35 -2.71
CA VAL A 69 -0.41 -6.63 -1.91
C VAL A 69 -0.75 -5.14 -1.82
N VAL A 70 -0.75 -4.62 -0.59
CA VAL A 70 -0.81 -3.17 -0.30
C VAL A 70 0.58 -2.70 0.13
N THR A 71 1.03 -1.52 -0.34
CA THR A 71 2.39 -1.03 -0.06
C THR A 71 2.41 0.36 0.61
N PRO A 72 1.81 0.54 1.81
CA PRO A 72 1.80 1.81 2.50
C PRO A 72 3.18 2.18 3.06
N ASN A 73 3.49 3.47 3.09
CA ASN A 73 4.50 4.00 3.99
C ASN A 73 3.94 4.15 5.41
N ILE A 74 4.78 4.51 6.41
CA ILE A 74 4.33 4.66 7.80
C ILE A 74 3.19 5.68 7.94
N PRO A 75 3.25 6.91 7.40
CA PRO A 75 2.14 7.85 7.47
C PRO A 75 0.83 7.33 6.84
N GLU A 76 0.91 6.62 5.72
CA GLU A 76 -0.24 6.00 5.07
C GLU A 76 -0.81 4.84 5.90
N ALA A 77 0.05 4.02 6.50
CA ALA A 77 -0.37 2.95 7.40
C ALA A 77 -1.06 3.51 8.66
N GLU A 78 -0.55 4.59 9.26
CA GLU A 78 -1.19 5.30 10.36
C GLU A 78 -2.58 5.83 9.97
N GLU A 79 -2.68 6.46 8.81
CA GLU A 79 -3.94 7.02 8.32
C GLU A 79 -5.00 5.92 8.07
N ILE A 80 -4.59 4.80 7.51
CA ILE A 80 -5.49 3.68 7.19
C ILE A 80 -5.93 2.94 8.45
N THR A 81 -5.02 2.69 9.39
CA THR A 81 -5.28 1.85 10.56
C THR A 81 -5.71 2.61 11.80
N GLY A 82 -5.50 3.92 11.84
CA GLY A 82 -5.70 4.75 13.04
C GLY A 82 -4.67 4.51 14.15
N ILE A 83 -3.65 3.68 13.91
CA ILE A 83 -2.59 3.35 14.87
C ILE A 83 -1.42 4.30 14.68
N LYS A 84 -0.98 4.96 15.76
CA LYS A 84 0.31 5.69 15.74
C LYS A 84 1.47 4.70 15.75
N ILE A 85 2.39 4.85 14.78
CA ILE A 85 3.51 3.94 14.56
C ILE A 85 4.81 4.61 15.05
N ASN A 86 5.30 4.14 16.20
CA ASN A 86 6.52 4.67 16.82
C ASN A 86 7.60 3.59 17.01
N ASP A 87 7.24 2.31 16.89
CA ASP A 87 8.09 1.16 17.13
C ASP A 87 7.64 -0.06 16.32
N GLU A 88 8.39 -1.15 16.37
CA GLU A 88 8.04 -2.39 15.67
C GLU A 88 6.74 -3.03 16.17
N GLU A 89 6.40 -2.87 17.44
CA GLU A 89 5.16 -3.42 17.98
C GLU A 89 3.94 -2.73 17.37
N SER A 90 3.97 -1.42 17.22
CA SER A 90 2.91 -0.65 16.56
C SER A 90 2.83 -0.93 15.05
N ILE A 91 3.99 -1.17 14.38
CA ILE A 91 4.00 -1.65 12.98
C ILE A 91 3.28 -3.01 12.87
N ARG A 92 3.58 -3.94 13.79
CA ARG A 92 2.93 -5.27 13.81
C ARG A 92 1.43 -5.18 14.03
N LYS A 93 0.97 -4.31 14.93
CA LYS A 93 -0.47 -4.05 15.14
C LYS A 93 -1.12 -3.49 13.88
N ALA A 94 -0.51 -2.51 13.24
CA ALA A 94 -1.01 -1.94 11.98
C ALA A 94 -1.08 -3.01 10.87
N GLY A 95 -0.03 -3.82 10.70
CA GLY A 95 -0.03 -4.92 9.73
C GLY A 95 -1.12 -5.95 9.97
N GLN A 96 -1.40 -6.29 11.22
CA GLN A 96 -2.50 -7.20 11.58
C GLN A 96 -3.88 -6.63 11.22
N ILE A 97 -4.09 -5.33 11.35
CA ILE A 97 -5.34 -4.67 10.92
C ILE A 97 -5.53 -4.83 9.41
N PHE A 98 -4.49 -4.62 8.59
CA PHE A 98 -4.58 -4.84 7.15
C PHE A 98 -5.02 -6.25 6.79
N ILE A 99 -4.47 -7.26 7.46
CA ILE A 99 -4.75 -8.66 7.16
C ILE A 99 -6.10 -9.12 7.74
N ASN A 100 -6.39 -8.80 9.00
CA ASN A 100 -7.50 -9.39 9.74
C ASN A 100 -8.78 -8.57 9.67
N GLU A 101 -8.69 -7.24 9.57
CA GLU A 101 -9.86 -6.35 9.60
C GLU A 101 -10.18 -5.79 8.21
N ILE A 102 -9.19 -5.29 7.49
CA ILE A 102 -9.36 -4.78 6.12
C ILE A 102 -9.51 -5.94 5.13
N GLY A 103 -8.81 -7.05 5.35
CA GLY A 103 -8.93 -8.26 4.53
C GLY A 103 -8.00 -8.29 3.32
N SER A 104 -6.94 -7.47 3.29
CA SER A 104 -5.89 -7.56 2.27
C SER A 104 -5.14 -8.89 2.39
N LYS A 105 -4.70 -9.49 1.27
CA LYS A 105 -3.96 -10.77 1.31
C LYS A 105 -2.53 -10.60 1.82
N GLY A 106 -1.91 -9.46 1.51
CA GLY A 106 -0.59 -9.08 1.98
C GLY A 106 -0.44 -7.58 2.13
N VAL A 107 0.41 -7.12 3.05
CA VAL A 107 0.78 -5.71 3.17
C VAL A 107 2.28 -5.58 3.41
N VAL A 108 2.93 -4.68 2.67
CA VAL A 108 4.32 -4.27 2.90
C VAL A 108 4.31 -2.87 3.49
N ILE A 109 4.53 -2.75 4.80
CA ILE A 109 4.70 -1.45 5.47
C ILE A 109 6.16 -1.02 5.29
N LYS A 110 6.36 0.05 4.51
CA LYS A 110 7.68 0.60 4.19
C LYS A 110 8.22 1.40 5.37
N GLY A 111 9.23 0.87 6.04
CA GLY A 111 9.82 1.45 7.26
C GLY A 111 10.89 2.52 7.04
N GLY A 112 11.18 2.91 5.80
CA GLY A 112 12.23 3.88 5.45
C GLY A 112 12.09 5.29 6.06
N HIS A 113 11.03 5.55 6.84
CA HIS A 113 10.79 6.78 7.59
C HIS A 113 10.91 6.58 9.12
N SER A 114 11.38 5.41 9.58
CA SER A 114 11.59 5.19 11.02
C SER A 114 12.71 6.10 11.55
N ALA A 115 12.61 6.46 12.83
CA ALA A 115 13.60 7.29 13.52
C ALA A 115 14.98 6.61 13.68
N ASP A 116 15.08 5.32 13.38
CA ASP A 116 16.35 4.62 13.29
C ASP A 116 17.06 5.01 11.99
N LEU A 117 18.07 5.84 12.12
CA LEU A 117 18.75 6.52 11.00
C LEU A 117 19.68 5.60 10.21
N ASN A 118 19.96 4.39 10.68
CA ASN A 118 21.01 3.55 10.10
C ASN A 118 20.50 2.53 9.08
N ASN A 119 19.30 1.97 9.29
CA ASN A 119 18.77 0.91 8.45
C ASN A 119 17.37 1.23 7.92
N ALA A 120 17.12 0.89 6.67
CA ALA A 120 15.77 0.83 6.10
C ALA A 120 15.20 -0.56 6.38
N LYS A 121 14.05 -0.63 7.06
CA LYS A 121 13.43 -1.90 7.44
C LYS A 121 11.98 -1.92 6.98
N ASP A 122 11.66 -2.86 6.09
CA ASP A 122 10.32 -3.08 5.58
C ASP A 122 9.71 -4.35 6.18
N PHE A 123 8.40 -4.35 6.39
CA PHE A 123 7.67 -5.44 7.01
C PHE A 123 6.59 -5.95 6.08
N LEU A 124 6.68 -7.22 5.67
CA LEU A 124 5.63 -7.92 4.93
C LEU A 124 4.78 -8.74 5.91
N PHE A 125 3.48 -8.49 5.91
CA PHE A 125 2.49 -9.27 6.64
C PHE A 125 1.63 -10.05 5.65
N THR A 126 1.40 -11.31 5.95
CA THR A 126 0.48 -12.20 5.25
C THR A 126 -0.29 -13.04 6.27
N LYS A 127 -1.24 -13.85 5.83
CA LYS A 127 -1.91 -14.82 6.72
C LYS A 127 -0.96 -15.88 7.26
N ASP A 128 0.14 -16.16 6.55
CA ASP A 128 1.10 -17.21 6.92
C ASP A 128 2.17 -16.72 7.89
N GLY A 129 2.36 -15.39 8.02
CA GLY A 129 3.36 -14.84 8.92
C GLY A 129 3.81 -13.41 8.62
N VAL A 130 4.85 -13.01 9.34
CA VAL A 130 5.48 -11.70 9.21
C VAL A 130 6.94 -11.89 8.81
N TYR A 131 7.34 -11.22 7.75
CA TYR A 131 8.69 -11.24 7.21
C TYR A 131 9.27 -9.83 7.29
N THR A 132 10.56 -9.73 7.54
CA THR A 132 11.26 -8.46 7.67
C THR A 132 12.39 -8.40 6.65
N PHE A 133 12.49 -7.29 5.96
CA PHE A 133 13.56 -7.00 5.01
C PHE A 133 14.32 -5.79 5.55
N GLU A 134 15.63 -5.91 5.66
CA GLU A 134 16.50 -4.88 6.20
C GLU A 134 17.66 -4.64 5.24
N ASP A 135 17.95 -3.38 4.95
CA ASP A 135 19.05 -2.97 4.09
C ASP A 135 19.67 -1.67 4.61
N GLU A 136 20.90 -1.38 4.18
CA GLU A 136 21.56 -0.12 4.51
C GLU A 136 20.77 1.07 3.95
N ARG A 137 20.67 2.12 4.74
CA ARG A 137 20.02 3.35 4.33
C ARG A 137 20.96 4.20 3.49
N PHE A 138 20.56 4.51 2.27
CA PHE A 138 21.29 5.46 1.42
C PHE A 138 20.87 6.90 1.75
N ASP A 139 21.85 7.74 2.12
CA ASP A 139 21.63 9.18 2.25
C ASP A 139 21.51 9.81 0.86
N THR A 140 20.28 10.00 0.40
CA THR A 140 19.97 10.61 -0.90
C THR A 140 18.77 11.54 -0.81
N LYS A 141 18.85 12.66 -1.53
CA LYS A 141 17.72 13.59 -1.73
C LYS A 141 16.81 13.18 -2.89
N HIS A 142 17.24 12.20 -3.71
CA HIS A 142 16.52 11.75 -4.92
C HIS A 142 15.56 10.60 -4.61
N THR A 143 14.56 10.85 -3.75
CA THR A 143 13.57 9.85 -3.33
C THR A 143 12.21 10.00 -4.03
N HIS A 144 12.12 10.86 -5.07
CA HIS A 144 10.87 11.03 -5.80
C HIS A 144 10.59 9.80 -6.69
N GLY A 145 9.37 9.25 -6.59
CA GLY A 145 8.94 8.11 -7.39
C GLY A 145 9.38 6.74 -6.87
N THR A 146 10.19 6.65 -5.81
CA THR A 146 10.67 5.36 -5.28
C THR A 146 9.54 4.44 -4.84
N GLY A 147 8.49 4.96 -4.18
CA GLY A 147 7.32 4.18 -3.78
C GLY A 147 6.55 3.61 -4.97
N CYS A 148 6.33 4.43 -6.00
CA CYS A 148 5.66 3.98 -7.23
C CYS A 148 6.47 2.92 -7.98
N THR A 149 7.81 3.06 -8.01
CA THR A 149 8.71 2.06 -8.60
C THR A 149 8.69 0.77 -7.80
N PHE A 150 8.75 0.84 -6.47
CA PHE A 150 8.69 -0.31 -5.57
C PHE A 150 7.42 -1.15 -5.80
N SER A 151 6.26 -0.51 -5.79
CA SER A 151 4.99 -1.21 -6.02
C SER A 151 4.84 -1.74 -7.46
N ALA A 152 5.46 -1.09 -8.46
CA ALA A 152 5.48 -1.58 -9.83
C ALA A 152 6.36 -2.83 -9.98
N VAL A 153 7.52 -2.88 -9.31
CA VAL A 153 8.40 -4.06 -9.30
C VAL A 153 7.73 -5.26 -8.61
N ILE A 154 6.94 -5.03 -7.54
CA ILE A 154 6.17 -6.11 -6.92
C ILE A 154 5.12 -6.69 -7.87
N ALA A 155 4.55 -5.86 -8.74
CA ALA A 155 3.53 -6.29 -9.70
C ALA A 155 4.11 -6.98 -10.94
N ALA A 156 5.40 -6.78 -11.25
CA ALA A 156 6.07 -7.33 -12.44
C ALA A 156 6.50 -8.78 -12.22
#